data_c94f612b66f3bf3ae9a7a3c8b83167b6
#
_entry.id   c94f612b66f3bf3ae9a7a3c8b83167b6
#
_cell.length_a   1.000
_cell.length_b   1.000
_cell.length_c   1.000
_cell.angle_alpha   90.00
_cell.angle_beta   90.00
_cell.angle_gamma   90.00
#
_symmetry.space_group_name_H-M   'P 1'
#
loop_
_entity.id
_entity.type
_entity.pdbx_description
1 polymer ?
#
loop_
_entity_poly.entity_id
_entity_poly.type
_entity_poly.pdbx_seq_one_letter_code
_entity_poly.pdbx_strand_id
1 'polypeptide(L)'
;MKVLKGIENLGNWSGVDLKVDWDFLLKHNGYRQEKEKFEKGLGLLLRIIATVLVLVDFVYLININEFYIWNFLNIKVLGGMIFWGAFILYLYAFFLERNRENYYDKYHLENLIVLLKKINDKEVSEVQIDNYISNELLNIFDDVLIEDPNQFLKILLDYILDTESVKKIIPRLGVNLRDFKEMSNRLALESNIHQDIWIKEVFLQGFIISLTSNFERFDEIAVFLYLCEKPLKNILLKREISAENVNSLKLWIQNESVRTKYQKTFQERSALKPINTVNRSYTSRFSPVLQKYSRDFTAEIIKDGFVYSIGRENELEKLIQLVQEGDASATLIIGAPGVGKTTFIKSLGVKMVVEDVPKVIQDKRLVSFEFNRAFALSKDINEFKAILENVLEEVHKAGNIVLVLEDFDQIVNIRNDYSQEIINLIIKGIDNYKLRIIASTNPEGYKKNIEPQLSLSTLFGTVEVAEPADEVALQILMDVVPAFEKKYGLHIEFDALIKSINLSHQFQFDRVLPDKAIELLEETCSKSQIQGLSFVSEHQVDEVVSAKVGVNVGALTKSESTKLIKLEDQIHKRLIDQDEAVKAVSNAMRRARA
;
A
#
# COMPACT_ATOMS: atom_id res chain seq x y z
N MET A 1 38.44 -6.90 13.21
CA MET A 1 37.94 -5.98 14.23
C MET A 1 38.94 -5.01 14.89
N LYS A 2 40.25 -5.24 14.86
CA LYS A 2 41.23 -4.28 15.43
C LYS A 2 41.42 -2.98 14.60
N VAL A 3 40.85 -2.90 13.39
CA VAL A 3 41.11 -1.81 12.42
C VAL A 3 40.00 -0.76 12.41
N LEU A 4 38.75 -1.13 12.76
CA LEU A 4 37.61 -0.17 12.77
C LEU A 4 37.53 0.52 14.13
N LYS A 5 37.99 1.75 14.24
CA LYS A 5 37.94 2.59 15.45
C LYS A 5 37.80 4.06 15.12
N GLY A 6 37.05 4.78 15.99
CA GLY A 6 36.86 6.21 15.88
C GLY A 6 35.95 6.62 14.72
N ILE A 7 35.89 7.91 14.47
CA ILE A 7 35.11 8.50 13.37
C ILE A 7 35.92 8.41 12.07
N GLU A 8 35.36 7.73 11.07
CA GLU A 8 36.00 7.53 9.76
C GLU A 8 35.15 8.17 8.64
N ASN A 9 35.80 8.88 7.72
CA ASN A 9 35.17 9.36 6.51
C ASN A 9 35.16 8.22 5.47
N LEU A 10 33.97 7.75 5.09
CA LEU A 10 33.78 6.68 4.13
C LEU A 10 33.83 7.17 2.66
N GLY A 11 33.55 8.46 2.42
CA GLY A 11 33.53 9.05 1.09
C GLY A 11 32.76 10.34 1.02
N ASN A 12 32.71 10.93 -0.17
CA ASN A 12 31.96 12.14 -0.47
C ASN A 12 30.82 11.84 -1.46
N TRP A 13 29.62 12.32 -1.14
CA TRP A 13 28.46 12.23 -2.02
C TRP A 13 27.80 13.61 -2.16
N SER A 14 27.64 14.06 -3.40
CA SER A 14 27.05 15.39 -3.70
C SER A 14 27.70 16.57 -2.96
N GLY A 15 29.00 16.49 -2.66
CA GLY A 15 29.74 17.53 -1.94
C GLY A 15 29.65 17.42 -0.42
N VAL A 16 29.07 16.36 0.12
CA VAL A 16 28.92 16.10 1.57
C VAL A 16 29.79 14.92 1.97
N ASP A 17 30.57 15.08 3.06
CA ASP A 17 31.39 14.01 3.61
C ASP A 17 30.56 13.06 4.46
N LEU A 18 30.56 11.78 4.12
CA LEU A 18 29.86 10.72 4.84
C LEU A 18 30.78 10.07 5.85
N LYS A 19 30.44 10.17 7.13
CA LYS A 19 31.23 9.68 8.26
C LYS A 19 30.48 8.62 9.05
N VAL A 20 31.21 7.68 9.68
CA VAL A 20 30.66 6.68 10.60
C VAL A 20 31.48 6.69 11.89
N ASP A 21 30.82 6.60 13.03
CA ASP A 21 31.45 6.39 14.33
C ASP A 21 31.44 4.88 14.69
N TRP A 22 32.54 4.21 14.37
CA TRP A 22 32.72 2.80 14.67
C TRP A 22 32.73 2.48 16.18
N ASP A 23 33.22 3.41 17.01
CA ASP A 23 33.23 3.21 18.47
C ASP A 23 31.82 3.26 19.05
N PHE A 24 30.92 4.08 18.46
CA PHE A 24 29.50 4.09 18.81
C PHE A 24 28.84 2.76 18.46
N LEU A 25 29.01 2.28 17.23
CA LEU A 25 28.42 1.01 16.77
C LEU A 25 28.89 -0.18 17.59
N LEU A 26 30.21 -0.27 17.90
CA LEU A 26 30.78 -1.37 18.69
C LEU A 26 30.38 -1.33 20.18
N LYS A 27 30.24 -0.13 20.77
CA LYS A 27 29.74 0.07 22.14
C LYS A 27 28.27 -0.26 22.28
N HIS A 28 27.49 0.06 21.27
CA HIS A 28 26.06 -0.25 21.24
C HIS A 28 25.80 -1.75 21.39
N ASN A 29 26.57 -2.56 20.68
CA ASN A 29 26.50 -4.02 20.79
C ASN A 29 26.75 -4.53 22.22
N GLY A 30 27.86 -4.11 22.84
CA GLY A 30 28.21 -4.53 24.20
C GLY A 30 27.15 -4.17 25.23
N TYR A 31 26.67 -2.92 25.19
CA TYR A 31 25.63 -2.44 26.10
C TYR A 31 24.29 -3.17 25.89
N ARG A 32 23.92 -3.42 24.64
CA ARG A 32 22.70 -4.14 24.29
C ARG A 32 22.70 -5.56 24.82
N GLN A 33 23.78 -6.33 24.61
CA GLN A 33 23.87 -7.71 25.06
C GLN A 33 23.82 -7.84 26.60
N GLU A 34 24.51 -6.96 27.34
CA GLU A 34 24.43 -6.91 28.77
C GLU A 34 23.02 -6.57 29.27
N LYS A 35 22.40 -5.57 28.66
CA LYS A 35 21.05 -5.15 29.01
C LYS A 35 20.01 -6.22 28.70
N GLU A 36 20.07 -6.88 27.53
CA GLU A 36 19.18 -7.98 27.18
C GLU A 36 19.29 -9.16 28.15
N LYS A 37 20.51 -9.54 28.52
CA LYS A 37 20.77 -10.61 29.52
C LYS A 37 20.17 -10.22 30.87
N PHE A 38 20.37 -8.98 31.29
CA PHE A 38 19.84 -8.47 32.55
C PHE A 38 18.30 -8.41 32.55
N GLU A 39 17.68 -7.90 31.53
CA GLU A 39 16.21 -7.77 31.42
C GLU A 39 15.54 -9.14 31.27
N LYS A 40 16.11 -10.06 30.47
CA LYS A 40 15.64 -11.46 30.40
C LYS A 40 15.75 -12.15 31.77
N GLY A 41 16.88 -11.99 32.45
CA GLY A 41 17.08 -12.53 33.78
C GLY A 41 16.11 -11.94 34.81
N LEU A 42 15.90 -10.63 34.81
CA LEU A 42 14.99 -9.95 35.70
C LEU A 42 13.53 -10.34 35.43
N GLY A 43 13.10 -10.38 34.16
CA GLY A 43 11.76 -10.80 33.76
C GLY A 43 11.45 -12.24 34.20
N LEU A 44 12.40 -13.17 34.01
CA LEU A 44 12.29 -14.56 34.47
C LEU A 44 12.17 -14.62 35.99
N LEU A 45 13.03 -13.91 36.71
CA LEU A 45 13.07 -13.87 38.17
C LEU A 45 11.74 -13.31 38.73
N LEU A 46 11.22 -12.26 38.16
CA LEU A 46 9.92 -11.68 38.55
C LEU A 46 8.76 -12.65 38.31
N ARG A 47 8.76 -13.40 37.22
CA ARG A 47 7.75 -14.45 36.97
C ARG A 47 7.85 -15.59 37.97
N ILE A 48 9.07 -16.04 38.33
CA ILE A 48 9.27 -17.06 39.34
C ILE A 48 8.74 -16.58 40.70
N ILE A 49 9.10 -15.36 41.11
CA ILE A 49 8.63 -14.78 42.37
C ILE A 49 7.08 -14.67 42.36
N ALA A 50 6.47 -14.19 41.30
CA ALA A 50 5.04 -14.09 41.16
C ALA A 50 4.35 -15.47 41.31
N THR A 51 4.93 -16.50 40.65
CA THR A 51 4.38 -17.87 40.74
C THR A 51 4.50 -18.45 42.16
N VAL A 52 5.65 -18.23 42.81
CA VAL A 52 5.85 -18.66 44.22
C VAL A 52 4.84 -17.94 45.16
N LEU A 53 4.63 -16.64 44.96
CA LEU A 53 3.65 -15.88 45.76
C LEU A 53 2.23 -16.42 45.60
N VAL A 54 1.82 -16.78 44.39
CA VAL A 54 0.50 -17.39 44.14
C VAL A 54 0.39 -18.76 44.83
N LEU A 55 1.45 -19.58 44.80
CA LEU A 55 1.48 -20.87 45.47
C LEU A 55 1.40 -20.70 47.00
N VAL A 56 2.15 -19.76 47.57
CA VAL A 56 2.09 -19.45 49.01
C VAL A 56 0.70 -18.98 49.42
N ASP A 57 0.09 -18.12 48.63
CA ASP A 57 -1.27 -17.64 48.86
C ASP A 57 -2.30 -18.78 48.81
N PHE A 58 -2.16 -19.68 47.84
CA PHE A 58 -2.99 -20.88 47.72
C PHE A 58 -2.89 -21.78 48.96
N VAL A 59 -1.67 -22.05 49.45
CA VAL A 59 -1.45 -22.82 50.68
C VAL A 59 -2.00 -22.12 51.92
N TYR A 60 -1.83 -20.79 51.98
CA TYR A 60 -2.34 -19.97 53.07
C TYR A 60 -3.89 -20.03 53.15
N LEU A 61 -4.59 -19.89 52.01
CA LEU A 61 -6.05 -19.94 51.96
C LEU A 61 -6.61 -21.33 52.26
N ILE A 62 -5.91 -22.41 51.92
CA ILE A 62 -6.29 -23.78 52.30
C ILE A 62 -6.18 -23.98 53.80
N ASN A 63 -5.10 -23.51 54.45
CA ASN A 63 -4.90 -23.68 55.89
C ASN A 63 -5.93 -22.93 56.74
N ILE A 64 -6.49 -21.84 56.24
CA ILE A 64 -7.51 -21.04 56.97
C ILE A 64 -8.95 -21.54 56.69
N ASN A 65 -9.13 -22.58 55.86
CA ASN A 65 -10.47 -23.06 55.42
C ASN A 65 -11.34 -21.98 54.74
N GLU A 66 -10.78 -20.91 54.24
CA GLU A 66 -11.45 -19.80 53.55
C GLU A 66 -11.22 -19.83 52.03
N PHE A 67 -11.26 -21.01 51.43
CA PHE A 67 -11.05 -21.16 49.98
C PHE A 67 -12.29 -20.76 49.19
N TYR A 68 -12.51 -19.44 49.03
CA TYR A 68 -13.51 -18.87 48.16
C TYR A 68 -12.84 -18.01 47.10
N ILE A 69 -13.30 -18.11 45.85
CA ILE A 69 -12.79 -17.31 44.71
C ILE A 69 -12.80 -15.81 45.02
N TRP A 70 -13.75 -15.33 45.81
CA TRP A 70 -13.87 -13.93 46.22
C TRP A 70 -12.71 -13.45 47.11
N ASN A 71 -12.04 -14.33 47.82
CA ASN A 71 -10.94 -13.97 48.71
C ASN A 71 -9.66 -13.65 47.91
N PHE A 72 -9.46 -14.27 46.74
CA PHE A 72 -8.40 -13.90 45.81
C PHE A 72 -8.61 -12.51 45.20
N LEU A 73 -9.84 -12.09 44.98
CA LEU A 73 -10.20 -10.82 44.38
C LEU A 73 -10.33 -9.67 45.40
N ASN A 74 -10.50 -9.97 46.68
CA ASN A 74 -10.72 -8.97 47.70
C ASN A 74 -9.42 -8.44 48.32
N ILE A 75 -9.03 -7.23 47.90
CA ILE A 75 -7.79 -6.56 48.34
C ILE A 75 -7.71 -6.32 49.87
N LYS A 76 -8.84 -6.38 50.58
CA LYS A 76 -8.89 -6.21 52.06
C LYS A 76 -8.50 -7.48 52.83
N VAL A 77 -8.42 -8.62 52.16
CA VAL A 77 -8.00 -9.89 52.74
C VAL A 77 -6.51 -10.10 52.39
N LEU A 78 -5.73 -10.65 53.31
CA LEU A 78 -4.28 -10.85 53.12
C LEU A 78 -3.96 -11.67 51.86
N GLY A 79 -4.77 -12.72 51.59
CA GLY A 79 -4.65 -13.50 50.35
C GLY A 79 -4.88 -12.65 49.09
N GLY A 80 -5.92 -11.83 49.06
CA GLY A 80 -6.16 -10.92 47.95
C GLY A 80 -5.00 -9.93 47.73
N MET A 81 -4.37 -9.43 48.80
CA MET A 81 -3.19 -8.57 48.70
C MET A 81 -1.99 -9.28 48.04
N ILE A 82 -1.74 -10.54 48.43
CA ILE A 82 -0.66 -11.37 47.88
C ILE A 82 -0.93 -11.67 46.40
N PHE A 83 -2.16 -12.05 46.08
CA PHE A 83 -2.56 -12.31 44.67
C PHE A 83 -2.38 -11.08 43.77
N TRP A 84 -2.89 -9.92 44.19
CA TRP A 84 -2.75 -8.68 43.43
C TRP A 84 -1.28 -8.23 43.31
N GLY A 85 -0.48 -8.43 44.36
CA GLY A 85 0.96 -8.19 44.34
C GLY A 85 1.66 -9.06 43.30
N ALA A 86 1.35 -10.38 43.29
CA ALA A 86 1.89 -11.31 42.28
C ALA A 86 1.43 -10.94 40.87
N PHE A 87 0.19 -10.54 40.69
CA PHE A 87 -0.34 -10.10 39.40
C PHE A 87 0.35 -8.83 38.89
N ILE A 88 0.60 -7.85 39.77
CA ILE A 88 1.37 -6.63 39.39
C ILE A 88 2.79 -6.97 38.98
N LEU A 89 3.47 -7.89 39.71
CA LEU A 89 4.81 -8.34 39.34
C LEU A 89 4.83 -9.06 37.99
N TYR A 90 3.82 -9.88 37.71
CA TYR A 90 3.67 -10.55 36.42
C TYR A 90 3.42 -9.56 35.28
N LEU A 91 2.53 -8.56 35.49
CA LEU A 91 2.29 -7.48 34.54
C LEU A 91 3.54 -6.64 34.29
N TYR A 92 4.32 -6.36 35.34
CA TYR A 92 5.58 -5.63 35.21
C TYR A 92 6.62 -6.41 34.40
N ALA A 93 6.72 -7.73 34.66
CA ALA A 93 7.58 -8.61 33.85
C ALA A 93 7.16 -8.64 32.37
N PHE A 94 5.84 -8.69 32.11
CA PHE A 94 5.27 -8.61 30.75
C PHE A 94 5.55 -7.24 30.11
N PHE A 95 5.42 -6.17 30.88
CA PHE A 95 5.70 -4.81 30.41
C PHE A 95 7.20 -4.62 30.07
N LEU A 96 8.10 -5.18 30.86
CA LEU A 96 9.55 -5.17 30.55
C LEU A 96 9.84 -5.89 29.25
N GLU A 97 9.18 -7.03 28.99
CA GLU A 97 9.35 -7.79 27.75
C GLU A 97 8.80 -7.02 26.53
N ARG A 98 7.63 -6.41 26.67
CA ARG A 98 7.01 -5.60 25.58
C ARG A 98 7.73 -4.27 25.34
N ASN A 99 8.21 -3.60 26.36
CA ASN A 99 8.99 -2.37 26.23
C ASN A 99 10.38 -2.60 25.64
N ARG A 100 10.88 -3.83 25.63
CA ARG A 100 12.14 -4.17 24.98
C ARG A 100 12.08 -3.86 23.49
N GLU A 101 10.95 -4.11 22.84
CA GLU A 101 10.74 -3.81 21.41
C GLU A 101 10.65 -2.29 21.15
N ASN A 102 10.14 -1.51 22.10
CA ASN A 102 9.90 -0.07 21.94
C ASN A 102 11.06 0.83 22.45
N TYR A 103 12.07 0.28 23.13
CA TYR A 103 13.11 1.08 23.77
C TYR A 103 14.08 1.72 22.77
N TYR A 104 14.25 1.09 21.60
CA TYR A 104 15.12 1.57 20.53
C TYR A 104 14.54 2.72 19.72
N ASP A 105 13.23 2.93 19.75
CA ASP A 105 12.56 4.08 19.11
C ASP A 105 12.83 5.44 19.81
N LYS A 106 13.54 5.43 20.95
CA LYS A 106 13.78 6.62 21.76
C LYS A 106 15.06 7.40 21.42
N TYR A 107 16.00 6.79 20.71
CA TYR A 107 17.10 7.56 20.13
C TYR A 107 16.53 8.36 18.95
N HIS A 108 16.76 9.67 18.95
CA HIS A 108 16.36 10.61 17.89
C HIS A 108 17.03 10.20 16.57
N LEU A 109 16.50 9.15 15.93
CA LEU A 109 16.90 8.80 14.58
C LEU A 109 16.39 9.90 13.67
N GLU A 110 17.29 10.66 13.09
CA GLU A 110 16.95 11.69 12.12
C GLU A 110 16.36 11.02 10.86
N ASN A 111 15.44 11.74 10.20
CA ASN A 111 14.80 11.23 8.99
C ASN A 111 15.65 11.58 7.76
N LEU A 112 15.99 10.58 6.94
CA LEU A 112 16.79 10.76 5.72
C LEU A 112 16.14 11.72 4.70
N ILE A 113 14.81 11.77 4.65
CA ILE A 113 14.10 12.68 3.75
C ILE A 113 14.35 14.14 4.13
N VAL A 114 14.43 14.44 5.45
CA VAL A 114 14.77 15.77 5.95
C VAL A 114 16.23 16.10 5.64
N LEU A 115 17.13 15.13 5.82
CA LEU A 115 18.53 15.26 5.48
C LEU A 115 18.73 15.58 4.00
N LEU A 116 18.02 14.88 3.12
CA LEU A 116 18.10 15.07 1.67
C LEU A 116 17.71 16.50 1.26
N LYS A 117 16.69 17.08 1.90
CA LYS A 117 16.33 18.49 1.71
C LYS A 117 17.46 19.41 2.13
N LYS A 118 18.06 19.21 3.31
CA LYS A 118 19.19 20.02 3.81
C LYS A 118 20.43 19.90 2.91
N ILE A 119 20.71 18.72 2.34
CA ILE A 119 21.79 18.51 1.38
C ILE A 119 21.54 19.30 0.09
N ASN A 120 20.33 19.22 -0.46
CA ASN A 120 19.94 19.93 -1.67
C ASN A 120 20.01 21.46 -1.48
N ASP A 121 19.67 21.95 -0.28
CA ASP A 121 19.75 23.36 0.11
C ASP A 121 21.18 23.79 0.48
N LYS A 122 22.17 22.87 0.42
CA LYS A 122 23.60 23.08 0.77
C LYS A 122 23.82 23.55 2.22
N GLU A 123 22.96 23.17 3.13
CA GLU A 123 23.04 23.53 4.55
C GLU A 123 24.00 22.63 5.34
N VAL A 124 24.35 21.45 4.81
CA VAL A 124 25.14 20.43 5.51
C VAL A 124 26.34 20.03 4.66
N SER A 125 27.54 20.02 5.27
CA SER A 125 28.80 19.59 4.65
C SER A 125 29.29 18.22 5.13
N GLU A 126 28.81 17.76 6.28
CA GLU A 126 29.18 16.48 6.90
C GLU A 126 27.95 15.78 7.46
N VAL A 127 27.89 14.45 7.31
CA VAL A 127 26.80 13.61 7.80
C VAL A 127 27.37 12.41 8.52
N GLN A 128 26.86 12.13 9.73
CA GLN A 128 27.13 10.90 10.48
C GLN A 128 26.04 9.85 10.15
N ILE A 129 26.43 8.77 9.47
CA ILE A 129 25.51 7.72 9.00
C ILE A 129 24.83 7.01 10.17
N ASP A 130 25.50 6.83 11.28
CA ASP A 130 25.00 6.16 12.49
C ASP A 130 23.70 6.77 13.04
N ASN A 131 23.45 8.06 12.83
CA ASN A 131 22.22 8.73 13.26
C ASN A 131 20.97 8.33 12.44
N TYR A 132 21.17 7.65 11.31
CA TYR A 132 20.09 7.31 10.34
C TYR A 132 19.87 5.82 10.18
N ILE A 133 20.62 4.97 10.86
CA ILE A 133 20.54 3.50 10.74
C ILE A 133 19.31 2.99 11.50
N SER A 134 18.54 2.08 10.88
CA SER A 134 17.42 1.43 11.55
C SER A 134 17.89 0.50 12.68
N ASN A 135 17.07 0.35 13.71
CA ASN A 135 17.39 -0.54 14.83
C ASN A 135 17.51 -2.01 14.37
N GLU A 136 16.72 -2.42 13.38
CA GLU A 136 16.77 -3.77 12.83
C GLU A 136 18.11 -4.04 12.14
N LEU A 137 18.56 -3.09 11.30
CA LEU A 137 19.86 -3.19 10.64
C LEU A 137 21.02 -3.15 11.62
N LEU A 138 20.98 -2.30 12.67
CA LEU A 138 21.99 -2.32 13.74
C LEU A 138 22.07 -3.69 14.41
N ASN A 139 20.93 -4.31 14.69
CA ASN A 139 20.89 -5.64 15.30
C ASN A 139 21.51 -6.71 14.39
N ILE A 140 21.23 -6.64 13.08
CA ILE A 140 21.82 -7.55 12.10
C ILE A 140 23.35 -7.39 12.07
N PHE A 141 23.84 -6.16 12.01
CA PHE A 141 25.29 -5.92 12.03
C PHE A 141 25.95 -6.42 13.33
N ASP A 142 25.30 -6.21 14.47
CA ASP A 142 25.79 -6.69 15.76
C ASP A 142 25.96 -8.22 15.75
N ASP A 143 24.98 -8.95 15.21
CA ASP A 143 25.02 -10.40 15.15
C ASP A 143 26.06 -10.90 14.13
N VAL A 144 26.11 -10.29 12.95
CA VAL A 144 27.06 -10.65 11.87
C VAL A 144 28.50 -10.36 12.24
N LEU A 145 28.80 -9.29 13.00
CA LEU A 145 30.16 -8.93 13.40
C LEU A 145 30.78 -9.90 14.43
N ILE A 146 29.99 -10.75 15.08
CA ILE A 146 30.44 -11.76 16.04
C ILE A 146 30.87 -13.03 15.32
N GLU A 147 30.33 -13.30 14.14
CA GLU A 147 30.57 -14.52 13.38
C GLU A 147 31.87 -14.50 12.56
N ASP A 148 32.09 -15.50 11.69
CA ASP A 148 33.33 -15.68 10.93
C ASP A 148 33.56 -14.53 9.93
N PRO A 149 34.65 -13.76 10.07
CA PRO A 149 34.99 -12.65 9.19
C PRO A 149 35.10 -13.03 7.70
N ASN A 150 35.48 -14.28 7.41
CA ASN A 150 35.69 -14.74 6.03
C ASN A 150 34.35 -14.99 5.28
N GLN A 151 33.26 -15.13 6.03
CA GLN A 151 31.92 -15.36 5.46
C GLN A 151 30.96 -14.18 5.64
N PHE A 152 31.49 -12.99 5.95
CA PHE A 152 30.71 -11.79 6.29
C PHE A 152 29.54 -11.54 5.34
N LEU A 153 29.77 -11.49 4.02
CA LEU A 153 28.70 -11.21 3.04
C LEU A 153 27.63 -12.29 3.02
N LYS A 154 28.01 -13.55 3.18
CA LYS A 154 27.03 -14.65 3.21
C LYS A 154 26.16 -14.54 4.46
N ILE A 155 26.81 -14.38 5.60
CA ILE A 155 26.13 -14.31 6.90
C ILE A 155 25.22 -13.08 6.93
N LEU A 156 25.71 -11.92 6.48
CA LEU A 156 24.91 -10.69 6.35
C LEU A 156 23.68 -10.91 5.45
N LEU A 157 23.86 -11.56 4.30
CA LEU A 157 22.76 -11.86 3.40
C LEU A 157 21.76 -12.83 4.03
N ASP A 158 22.21 -13.86 4.73
CA ASP A 158 21.33 -14.83 5.40
C ASP A 158 20.47 -14.14 6.49
N TYR A 159 21.05 -13.26 7.31
CA TYR A 159 20.30 -12.47 8.30
C TYR A 159 19.29 -11.52 7.63
N ILE A 160 19.70 -10.81 6.58
CA ILE A 160 18.82 -9.89 5.82
C ILE A 160 17.66 -10.65 5.17
N LEU A 161 17.90 -11.83 4.61
CA LEU A 161 16.87 -12.67 4.00
C LEU A 161 15.86 -13.22 5.01
N ASP A 162 16.21 -13.25 6.29
CA ASP A 162 15.30 -13.69 7.36
C ASP A 162 14.40 -12.55 7.88
N THR A 163 14.65 -11.30 7.51
CA THR A 163 13.78 -10.17 7.87
C THR A 163 12.44 -10.24 7.14
N GLU A 164 11.36 -9.83 7.81
CA GLU A 164 10.02 -9.82 7.22
C GLU A 164 9.90 -8.81 6.05
N SER A 165 10.65 -7.72 6.12
CA SER A 165 10.69 -6.68 5.08
C SER A 165 11.21 -7.26 3.76
N VAL A 166 12.34 -7.98 3.80
CA VAL A 166 12.97 -8.53 2.60
C VAL A 166 12.23 -9.77 2.08
N LYS A 167 11.65 -10.61 2.95
CA LYS A 167 10.81 -11.74 2.53
C LYS A 167 9.64 -11.33 1.66
N LYS A 168 9.06 -10.15 1.90
CA LYS A 168 7.96 -9.62 1.08
C LYS A 168 8.40 -9.12 -0.30
N ILE A 169 9.68 -8.76 -0.44
CA ILE A 169 10.22 -8.15 -1.66
C ILE A 169 10.75 -9.20 -2.63
N ILE A 170 11.37 -10.27 -2.13
CA ILE A 170 11.99 -11.32 -2.96
C ILE A 170 11.05 -11.88 -4.04
N PRO A 171 9.77 -12.19 -3.76
CA PRO A 171 8.84 -12.69 -4.78
C PRO A 171 8.64 -11.75 -5.96
N ARG A 172 8.91 -10.43 -5.80
CA ARG A 172 8.81 -9.44 -6.89
C ARG A 172 9.86 -9.62 -7.97
N LEU A 173 10.94 -10.35 -7.65
CA LEU A 173 11.99 -10.75 -8.58
C LEU A 173 11.69 -12.09 -9.28
N GLY A 174 10.53 -12.70 -9.06
CA GLY A 174 10.20 -14.02 -9.61
C GLY A 174 10.97 -15.18 -8.96
N VAL A 175 11.50 -14.98 -7.77
CA VAL A 175 12.33 -15.99 -7.08
C VAL A 175 11.75 -16.31 -5.71
N ASN A 176 11.75 -17.60 -5.37
CA ASN A 176 11.42 -18.05 -4.02
C ASN A 176 12.56 -17.76 -3.04
N LEU A 177 12.24 -17.51 -1.78
CA LEU A 177 13.22 -17.34 -0.71
C LEU A 177 14.24 -18.48 -0.63
N ARG A 178 13.78 -19.72 -0.86
CA ARG A 178 14.65 -20.91 -0.86
C ARG A 178 15.71 -20.85 -1.96
N ASP A 179 15.29 -20.51 -3.18
CA ASP A 179 16.20 -20.39 -4.33
C ASP A 179 17.18 -19.23 -4.11
N PHE A 180 16.70 -18.14 -3.50
CA PHE A 180 17.56 -17.00 -3.17
C PHE A 180 18.62 -17.38 -2.12
N LYS A 181 18.26 -18.16 -1.09
CA LYS A 181 19.23 -18.70 -0.10
C LYS A 181 20.24 -19.66 -0.73
N GLU A 182 19.87 -20.45 -1.73
CA GLU A 182 20.83 -21.28 -2.48
C GLU A 182 21.82 -20.42 -3.28
N MET A 183 21.40 -19.24 -3.75
CA MET A 183 22.31 -18.28 -4.41
C MET A 183 23.33 -17.70 -3.43
N SER A 184 22.93 -17.41 -2.17
CA SER A 184 23.82 -16.88 -1.13
C SER A 184 24.99 -17.81 -0.85
N ASN A 185 24.78 -19.12 -0.89
CA ASN A 185 25.83 -20.12 -0.70
C ASN A 185 26.94 -20.05 -1.77
N ARG A 186 26.63 -19.54 -2.96
CA ARG A 186 27.62 -19.36 -4.04
C ARG A 186 28.49 -18.11 -3.85
N LEU A 187 27.99 -17.08 -3.16
CA LEU A 187 28.76 -15.89 -2.79
C LEU A 187 29.97 -16.20 -1.93
N ALA A 188 29.83 -17.16 -1.02
CA ALA A 188 30.92 -17.58 -0.10
C ALA A 188 32.13 -18.14 -0.84
N LEU A 189 31.98 -18.63 -2.06
CA LEU A 189 33.03 -19.24 -2.86
C LEU A 189 33.83 -18.22 -3.69
N GLU A 190 33.30 -17.01 -3.89
CA GLU A 190 33.88 -16.00 -4.80
C GLU A 190 34.55 -14.80 -4.06
N SER A 191 34.39 -14.66 -2.74
CA SER A 191 34.86 -13.48 -1.99
C SER A 191 36.16 -13.73 -1.21
N ASN A 192 37.30 -13.33 -1.81
CA ASN A 192 38.59 -13.26 -1.14
C ASN A 192 38.95 -11.87 -0.58
N ILE A 193 37.96 -11.00 -0.35
CA ILE A 193 38.17 -9.61 0.08
C ILE A 193 38.06 -9.53 1.61
N HIS A 194 38.93 -8.75 2.27
CA HIS A 194 38.90 -8.53 3.70
C HIS A 194 37.56 -7.94 4.19
N GLN A 195 37.04 -8.45 5.31
CA GLN A 195 35.80 -8.05 5.95
C GLN A 195 35.64 -6.52 6.10
N ASP A 196 36.72 -5.86 6.55
CA ASP A 196 36.69 -4.41 6.80
C ASP A 196 36.36 -3.57 5.57
N ILE A 197 36.80 -4.02 4.38
CA ILE A 197 36.50 -3.34 3.11
C ILE A 197 35.02 -3.49 2.78
N TRP A 198 34.47 -4.70 2.94
CA TRP A 198 33.07 -4.98 2.68
C TRP A 198 32.13 -4.22 3.62
N ILE A 199 32.47 -4.14 4.91
CA ILE A 199 31.67 -3.40 5.89
C ILE A 199 31.57 -1.93 5.46
N LYS A 200 32.71 -1.28 5.15
CA LYS A 200 32.74 0.12 4.73
C LYS A 200 31.95 0.35 3.44
N GLU A 201 32.09 -0.56 2.49
CA GLU A 201 31.39 -0.45 1.21
C GLU A 201 29.87 -0.65 1.37
N VAL A 202 29.42 -1.60 2.19
CA VAL A 202 28.00 -1.83 2.50
C VAL A 202 27.40 -0.59 3.17
N PHE A 203 28.09 0.01 4.15
CA PHE A 203 27.62 1.21 4.82
C PHE A 203 27.52 2.39 3.85
N LEU A 204 28.59 2.66 3.08
CA LEU A 204 28.61 3.78 2.12
C LEU A 204 27.56 3.63 1.03
N GLN A 205 27.55 2.51 0.34
CA GLN A 205 26.68 2.31 -0.81
C GLN A 205 25.22 2.08 -0.40
N GLY A 206 24.99 1.33 0.67
CA GLY A 206 23.64 1.14 1.23
C GLY A 206 23.03 2.45 1.70
N PHE A 207 23.81 3.33 2.33
CA PHE A 207 23.38 4.66 2.71
C PHE A 207 23.05 5.54 1.50
N ILE A 208 23.89 5.53 0.46
CA ILE A 208 23.63 6.24 -0.80
C ILE A 208 22.35 5.73 -1.46
N ILE A 209 22.12 4.42 -1.48
CA ILE A 209 20.87 3.84 -1.99
C ILE A 209 19.67 4.33 -1.18
N SER A 210 19.78 4.38 0.14
CA SER A 210 18.70 4.91 1.00
C SER A 210 18.38 6.36 0.68
N LEU A 211 19.41 7.20 0.47
CA LEU A 211 19.23 8.61 0.08
C LEU A 211 18.59 8.75 -1.31
N THR A 212 19.13 8.04 -2.31
CA THR A 212 18.65 8.13 -3.70
C THR A 212 17.26 7.52 -3.90
N SER A 213 16.89 6.57 -3.05
CA SER A 213 15.57 5.92 -3.06
C SER A 213 14.55 6.57 -2.13
N ASN A 214 14.86 7.72 -1.51
CA ASN A 214 13.98 8.46 -0.59
C ASN A 214 13.46 7.60 0.59
N PHE A 215 14.29 6.71 1.14
CA PHE A 215 13.93 5.95 2.33
C PHE A 215 13.91 6.86 3.56
N GLU A 216 13.11 6.53 4.55
CA GLU A 216 13.06 7.29 5.80
C GLU A 216 14.30 7.06 6.66
N ARG A 217 14.92 5.88 6.55
CA ARG A 217 16.09 5.43 7.31
C ARG A 217 17.00 4.56 6.45
N PHE A 218 18.24 4.40 6.87
CA PHE A 218 19.13 3.37 6.34
C PHE A 218 18.77 2.03 6.99
N ASP A 219 18.15 1.15 6.22
CA ASP A 219 17.57 -0.11 6.66
C ASP A 219 18.16 -1.34 5.94
N GLU A 220 17.72 -2.51 6.34
CA GLU A 220 18.12 -3.80 5.77
C GLU A 220 17.73 -3.92 4.28
N ILE A 221 16.69 -3.22 3.85
CA ILE A 221 16.24 -3.21 2.45
C ILE A 221 17.28 -2.54 1.56
N ALA A 222 17.83 -1.41 2.00
CA ALA A 222 18.87 -0.70 1.26
C ALA A 222 20.15 -1.54 1.12
N VAL A 223 20.51 -2.27 2.17
CA VAL A 223 21.63 -3.21 2.13
C VAL A 223 21.34 -4.37 1.16
N PHE A 224 20.12 -4.92 1.20
CA PHE A 224 19.68 -5.95 0.26
C PHE A 224 19.79 -5.49 -1.21
N LEU A 225 19.31 -4.29 -1.51
CA LEU A 225 19.41 -3.71 -2.85
C LEU A 225 20.86 -3.55 -3.29
N TYR A 226 21.73 -3.06 -2.40
CA TYR A 226 23.17 -2.98 -2.69
C TYR A 226 23.76 -4.35 -3.01
N LEU A 227 23.43 -5.39 -2.21
CA LEU A 227 23.90 -6.74 -2.45
C LEU A 227 23.43 -7.29 -3.80
N CYS A 228 22.22 -6.96 -4.22
CA CYS A 228 21.71 -7.33 -5.54
C CYS A 228 22.41 -6.57 -6.68
N GLU A 229 22.75 -5.29 -6.51
CA GLU A 229 23.39 -4.48 -7.56
C GLU A 229 24.85 -4.81 -7.81
N LYS A 230 25.59 -5.24 -6.79
CA LYS A 230 27.03 -5.50 -6.91
C LYS A 230 27.41 -6.96 -6.64
N PRO A 231 27.41 -7.48 -5.38
CA PRO A 231 27.92 -8.81 -5.11
C PRO A 231 27.13 -9.93 -5.81
N LEU A 232 25.78 -9.81 -5.86
CA LEU A 232 24.90 -10.82 -6.46
C LEU A 232 24.65 -10.63 -7.96
N LYS A 233 25.04 -9.51 -8.55
CA LYS A 233 24.71 -9.13 -9.93
C LYS A 233 24.94 -10.25 -10.95
N ASN A 234 26.12 -10.87 -10.94
CA ASN A 234 26.46 -11.94 -11.88
C ASN A 234 25.64 -13.22 -11.66
N ILE A 235 25.23 -13.47 -10.42
CA ILE A 235 24.42 -14.63 -10.04
C ILE A 235 22.98 -14.41 -10.48
N LEU A 236 22.45 -13.21 -10.27
CA LEU A 236 21.10 -12.80 -10.67
C LEU A 236 20.94 -12.80 -12.20
N LEU A 237 21.95 -12.30 -12.93
CA LEU A 237 21.95 -12.34 -14.40
C LEU A 237 21.89 -13.76 -14.99
N LYS A 238 22.48 -14.76 -14.32
CA LYS A 238 22.36 -16.17 -14.72
C LYS A 238 20.93 -16.74 -14.56
N ARG A 239 20.08 -16.05 -13.82
CA ARG A 239 18.65 -16.35 -13.60
C ARG A 239 17.72 -15.39 -14.33
N GLU A 240 18.25 -14.67 -15.34
CA GLU A 240 17.51 -13.70 -16.15
C GLU A 240 17.01 -12.47 -15.38
N ILE A 241 17.48 -12.26 -14.14
CA ILE A 241 17.16 -11.08 -13.33
C ILE A 241 18.13 -9.96 -13.70
N SER A 242 17.64 -8.95 -14.38
CA SER A 242 18.42 -7.81 -14.88
C SER A 242 18.59 -6.72 -13.80
N ALA A 243 19.45 -5.73 -14.09
CA ALA A 243 19.55 -4.53 -13.25
C ALA A 243 18.24 -3.71 -13.27
N GLU A 244 17.44 -3.81 -14.32
CA GLU A 244 16.14 -3.15 -14.44
C GLU A 244 15.15 -3.72 -13.44
N ASN A 245 15.12 -5.06 -13.26
CA ASN A 245 14.29 -5.70 -12.24
C ASN A 245 14.64 -5.22 -10.81
N VAL A 246 15.94 -5.05 -10.52
CA VAL A 246 16.38 -4.51 -9.22
C VAL A 246 15.98 -3.04 -9.06
N ASN A 247 16.04 -2.21 -10.10
CA ASN A 247 15.55 -0.83 -10.06
C ASN A 247 14.03 -0.78 -9.87
N SER A 248 13.30 -1.70 -10.46
CA SER A 248 11.85 -1.84 -10.29
C SER A 248 11.46 -2.13 -8.84
N LEU A 249 12.30 -2.89 -8.11
CA LEU A 249 12.11 -3.09 -6.66
C LEU A 249 12.18 -1.79 -5.87
N LYS A 250 13.04 -0.83 -6.25
CA LYS A 250 13.12 0.46 -5.56
C LYS A 250 11.79 1.20 -5.63
N LEU A 251 11.16 1.21 -6.80
CA LEU A 251 9.82 1.80 -6.98
C LEU A 251 8.76 1.10 -6.13
N TRP A 252 8.81 -0.24 -6.08
CA TRP A 252 7.92 -1.02 -5.22
C TRP A 252 8.06 -0.64 -3.75
N ILE A 253 9.29 -0.59 -3.25
CA ILE A 253 9.59 -0.28 -1.84
C ILE A 253 9.15 1.14 -1.49
N GLN A 254 9.41 2.12 -2.37
CA GLN A 254 8.95 3.49 -2.19
C GLN A 254 7.43 3.58 -2.06
N ASN A 255 6.70 2.91 -2.94
CA ASN A 255 5.23 2.88 -2.91
C ASN A 255 4.72 2.21 -1.62
N GLU A 256 5.30 1.06 -1.23
CA GLU A 256 4.91 0.33 -0.02
C GLU A 256 5.20 1.15 1.26
N SER A 257 6.31 1.91 1.31
CA SER A 257 6.63 2.77 2.46
C SER A 257 5.60 3.89 2.61
N VAL A 258 5.24 4.56 1.51
CA VAL A 258 4.20 5.61 1.49
C VAL A 258 2.86 5.02 1.95
N ARG A 259 2.46 3.89 1.38
CA ARG A 259 1.23 3.17 1.72
C ARG A 259 1.17 2.80 3.20
N THR A 260 2.23 2.20 3.73
CA THR A 260 2.32 1.77 5.13
C THR A 260 2.19 2.95 6.09
N LYS A 261 2.80 4.08 5.76
CA LYS A 261 2.70 5.31 6.54
C LYS A 261 1.26 5.83 6.59
N TYR A 262 0.60 5.94 5.44
CA TYR A 262 -0.82 6.34 5.38
C TYR A 262 -1.71 5.37 6.14
N GLN A 263 -1.48 4.06 5.97
CA GLN A 263 -2.25 3.03 6.66
C GLN A 263 -2.06 3.11 8.19
N LYS A 264 -0.85 3.30 8.68
CA LYS A 264 -0.55 3.48 10.11
C LYS A 264 -1.26 4.71 10.67
N THR A 265 -1.14 5.86 9.99
CA THR A 265 -1.83 7.10 10.38
C THR A 265 -3.35 6.91 10.39
N PHE A 266 -3.91 6.21 9.40
CA PHE A 266 -5.33 5.88 9.35
C PHE A 266 -5.74 4.98 10.52
N GLN A 267 -4.99 3.93 10.81
CA GLN A 267 -5.28 3.00 11.93
C GLN A 267 -5.22 3.73 13.28
N GLU A 268 -4.21 4.55 13.52
CA GLU A 268 -4.08 5.33 14.76
C GLU A 268 -5.26 6.28 14.95
N ARG A 269 -5.64 7.04 13.91
CA ARG A 269 -6.74 8.01 13.99
C ARG A 269 -8.11 7.34 13.97
N SER A 270 -8.31 6.27 13.22
CA SER A 270 -9.57 5.52 13.19
C SER A 270 -9.82 4.78 14.51
N ALA A 271 -8.78 4.27 15.18
CA ALA A 271 -8.90 3.62 16.49
C ALA A 271 -9.32 4.59 17.60
N LEU A 272 -9.01 5.87 17.47
CA LEU A 272 -9.46 6.92 18.39
C LEU A 272 -10.94 7.26 18.20
N LYS A 273 -11.58 6.83 17.10
CA LYS A 273 -13.02 6.98 16.88
C LYS A 273 -13.75 5.77 17.46
N PRO A 274 -14.46 5.94 18.57
CA PRO A 274 -15.15 4.82 19.22
C PRO A 274 -16.31 4.33 18.34
N ILE A 275 -16.28 3.05 17.99
CA ILE A 275 -17.30 2.39 17.17
C ILE A 275 -18.71 2.44 17.83
N ASN A 276 -18.79 2.70 19.15
CA ASN A 276 -20.05 2.65 19.93
C ASN A 276 -20.27 3.84 20.86
N THR A 277 -19.53 4.93 20.77
CA THR A 277 -19.75 6.11 21.60
C THR A 277 -20.04 7.35 20.77
N VAL A 278 -20.60 8.37 21.41
CA VAL A 278 -21.19 9.63 20.93
C VAL A 278 -20.28 10.43 19.94
N ASN A 279 -19.86 9.80 18.85
CA ASN A 279 -19.36 10.56 17.71
C ASN A 279 -20.57 11.00 16.87
N ARG A 280 -20.63 12.27 16.48
CA ARG A 280 -21.76 12.81 15.69
C ARG A 280 -21.99 12.05 14.38
N SER A 281 -20.95 11.44 13.79
CA SER A 281 -21.09 10.55 12.63
C SER A 281 -21.89 9.28 12.93
N TYR A 282 -22.00 8.85 14.18
CA TYR A 282 -22.74 7.66 14.63
C TYR A 282 -24.05 7.98 15.35
N THR A 283 -24.25 9.22 15.81
CA THR A 283 -25.49 9.67 16.49
C THR A 283 -26.54 10.21 15.54
N SER A 284 -26.46 9.85 14.25
CA SER A 284 -27.50 10.22 13.30
C SER A 284 -28.85 9.64 13.72
N ARG A 285 -29.93 10.40 13.52
CA ARG A 285 -31.28 9.89 13.68
C ARG A 285 -31.43 8.62 12.85
N PHE A 286 -32.21 7.69 13.35
CA PHE A 286 -32.59 6.48 12.64
C PHE A 286 -33.19 6.82 11.27
N SER A 287 -32.58 6.33 10.19
CA SER A 287 -32.93 6.60 8.80
C SER A 287 -33.26 5.28 8.09
N PRO A 288 -34.44 4.67 8.35
CA PRO A 288 -34.74 3.31 7.88
C PRO A 288 -34.87 3.20 6.38
N VAL A 289 -35.40 4.23 5.71
CA VAL A 289 -35.57 4.22 4.25
C VAL A 289 -34.20 4.36 3.58
N LEU A 290 -33.38 5.31 4.02
CA LEU A 290 -32.03 5.50 3.51
C LEU A 290 -31.19 4.22 3.72
N GLN A 291 -31.23 3.63 4.92
CA GLN A 291 -30.43 2.42 5.24
C GLN A 291 -30.81 1.21 4.36
N LYS A 292 -32.08 1.12 3.96
CA LYS A 292 -32.57 0.03 3.09
C LYS A 292 -32.01 0.12 1.66
N TYR A 293 -31.81 1.34 1.15
CA TYR A 293 -31.48 1.62 -0.25
C TYR A 293 -30.12 2.29 -0.42
N SER A 294 -29.24 2.24 0.56
CA SER A 294 -27.94 2.87 0.50
C SER A 294 -26.80 2.00 1.02
N ARG A 295 -25.58 2.39 0.66
CA ARG A 295 -24.32 1.88 1.19
C ARG A 295 -23.62 2.98 1.97
N ASP A 296 -23.22 2.70 3.19
CA ASP A 296 -22.47 3.63 4.02
C ASP A 296 -20.96 3.47 3.75
N PHE A 297 -20.41 4.32 2.89
CA PHE A 297 -19.00 4.31 2.56
C PHE A 297 -18.10 4.59 3.78
N THR A 298 -18.55 5.44 4.71
CA THR A 298 -17.80 5.70 5.94
C THR A 298 -17.70 4.45 6.81
N ALA A 299 -18.80 3.70 6.95
CA ALA A 299 -18.80 2.45 7.69
C ALA A 299 -17.98 1.35 7.00
N GLU A 300 -18.07 1.25 5.66
CA GLU A 300 -17.23 0.35 4.87
C GLU A 300 -15.74 0.66 5.08
N ILE A 301 -15.32 1.93 4.97
CA ILE A 301 -13.94 2.36 5.14
C ILE A 301 -13.42 2.01 6.55
N ILE A 302 -14.22 2.19 7.58
CA ILE A 302 -13.82 1.86 8.96
C ILE A 302 -13.68 0.34 9.14
N LYS A 303 -14.56 -0.44 8.52
CA LYS A 303 -14.59 -1.90 8.66
C LYS A 303 -13.56 -2.60 7.78
N ASP A 304 -13.52 -2.22 6.50
CA ASP A 304 -12.75 -2.94 5.47
C ASP A 304 -11.34 -2.37 5.31
N GLY A 305 -11.09 -1.20 5.90
CA GLY A 305 -9.79 -0.56 5.94
C GLY A 305 -9.59 0.56 4.92
N PHE A 306 -8.37 0.96 4.80
CA PHE A 306 -7.90 2.12 4.08
C PHE A 306 -8.06 2.00 2.55
N VAL A 307 -8.65 3.03 1.95
CA VAL A 307 -8.71 3.23 0.49
C VAL A 307 -8.00 4.53 0.17
N TYR A 308 -7.03 4.50 -0.72
CA TYR A 308 -6.24 5.67 -1.10
C TYR A 308 -6.33 5.95 -2.60
N SER A 309 -6.54 7.20 -2.96
CA SER A 309 -6.54 7.65 -4.35
C SER A 309 -5.17 8.22 -4.69
N ILE A 310 -4.38 7.44 -5.41
CA ILE A 310 -3.01 7.77 -5.78
C ILE A 310 -2.99 8.80 -6.89
N GLY A 311 -2.13 9.83 -6.75
CA GLY A 311 -1.85 10.82 -7.79
C GLY A 311 -3.03 11.73 -8.15
N ARG A 312 -3.98 11.95 -7.21
CA ARG A 312 -5.18 12.78 -7.42
C ARG A 312 -5.42 13.77 -6.28
N GLU A 313 -4.33 14.20 -5.67
CA GLU A 313 -4.39 15.10 -4.52
C GLU A 313 -5.06 16.44 -4.87
N ASN A 314 -4.74 17.01 -6.02
CA ASN A 314 -5.30 18.30 -6.47
C ASN A 314 -6.80 18.23 -6.74
N GLU A 315 -7.25 17.15 -7.40
CA GLU A 315 -8.67 16.91 -7.66
C GLU A 315 -9.43 16.66 -6.35
N LEU A 316 -8.79 15.96 -5.38
CA LEU A 316 -9.38 15.70 -4.07
C LEU A 316 -9.50 16.98 -3.24
N GLU A 317 -8.51 17.86 -3.28
CA GLU A 317 -8.58 19.17 -2.65
C GLU A 317 -9.71 20.03 -3.26
N LYS A 318 -9.84 20.04 -4.59
CA LYS A 318 -10.95 20.70 -5.28
C LYS A 318 -12.30 20.12 -4.87
N LEU A 319 -12.41 18.80 -4.75
CA LEU A 319 -13.63 18.14 -4.25
C LEU A 319 -13.97 18.61 -2.83
N ILE A 320 -12.98 18.65 -1.94
CA ILE A 320 -13.14 19.11 -0.56
C ILE A 320 -13.62 20.57 -0.53
N GLN A 321 -13.03 21.44 -1.35
CA GLN A 321 -13.43 22.84 -1.45
C GLN A 321 -14.88 22.98 -1.88
N LEU A 322 -15.31 22.29 -2.94
CA LEU A 322 -16.69 22.34 -3.42
C LEU A 322 -17.69 21.78 -2.40
N VAL A 323 -17.35 20.68 -1.72
CA VAL A 323 -18.26 20.06 -0.73
C VAL A 323 -18.40 20.91 0.54
N GLN A 324 -17.40 21.71 0.91
CA GLN A 324 -17.46 22.59 2.09
C GLN A 324 -18.20 23.92 1.82
N GLU A 325 -18.31 24.37 0.55
CA GLU A 325 -18.90 25.66 0.22
C GLU A 325 -20.36 25.77 0.66
N GLY A 326 -20.70 26.90 1.30
CA GLY A 326 -22.05 27.26 1.71
C GLY A 326 -22.73 26.27 2.69
N ASP A 327 -24.02 26.46 2.88
CA ASP A 327 -24.87 25.57 3.69
C ASP A 327 -25.32 24.33 2.91
N ALA A 328 -25.43 24.46 1.58
CA ALA A 328 -25.73 23.40 0.63
C ALA A 328 -24.64 23.34 -0.43
N SER A 329 -24.30 22.16 -0.91
CA SER A 329 -23.36 22.00 -2.01
C SER A 329 -23.75 20.82 -2.90
N ALA A 330 -23.57 21.01 -4.20
CA ALA A 330 -23.71 19.94 -5.18
C ALA A 330 -22.42 19.85 -6.01
N THR A 331 -21.79 18.70 -6.00
CA THR A 331 -20.55 18.47 -6.74
C THR A 331 -20.72 17.30 -7.69
N LEU A 332 -20.33 17.49 -8.94
CA LEU A 332 -20.41 16.47 -9.98
C LEU A 332 -19.00 16.00 -10.38
N ILE A 333 -18.75 14.73 -10.20
CA ILE A 333 -17.50 14.06 -10.60
C ILE A 333 -17.71 13.50 -12.01
N ILE A 334 -16.90 13.97 -12.96
CA ILE A 334 -16.97 13.55 -14.36
C ILE A 334 -15.75 12.70 -14.67
N GLY A 335 -15.95 11.47 -15.17
CA GLY A 335 -14.83 10.59 -15.54
C GLY A 335 -15.32 9.35 -16.27
N ALA A 336 -14.46 8.80 -17.11
CA ALA A 336 -14.77 7.59 -17.88
C ALA A 336 -15.14 6.40 -16.98
N PRO A 337 -15.93 5.42 -17.46
CA PRO A 337 -16.13 4.18 -16.74
C PRO A 337 -14.78 3.49 -16.46
N GLY A 338 -14.58 2.97 -15.24
CA GLY A 338 -13.32 2.31 -14.87
C GLY A 338 -12.17 3.23 -14.44
N VAL A 339 -12.33 4.57 -14.48
CA VAL A 339 -11.29 5.52 -14.08
C VAL A 339 -11.07 5.61 -12.56
N GLY A 340 -11.93 4.96 -11.76
CA GLY A 340 -11.82 4.94 -10.30
C GLY A 340 -12.65 6.00 -9.57
N LYS A 341 -13.76 6.49 -10.12
CA LYS A 341 -14.66 7.51 -9.49
C LYS A 341 -15.10 7.12 -8.08
N THR A 342 -15.58 5.89 -7.88
CA THR A 342 -16.01 5.40 -6.56
C THR A 342 -14.86 5.36 -5.56
N THR A 343 -13.66 4.94 -5.98
CA THR A 343 -12.45 4.97 -5.16
C THR A 343 -12.06 6.39 -4.78
N PHE A 344 -12.17 7.33 -5.73
CA PHE A 344 -11.93 8.74 -5.52
C PHE A 344 -12.91 9.35 -4.50
N ILE A 345 -14.20 9.01 -4.57
CA ILE A 345 -15.20 9.42 -3.58
C ILE A 345 -14.89 8.81 -2.20
N LYS A 346 -14.51 7.53 -2.15
CA LYS A 346 -14.13 6.87 -0.90
C LYS A 346 -12.87 7.47 -0.27
N SER A 347 -11.93 8.00 -1.07
CA SER A 347 -10.75 8.68 -0.53
C SER A 347 -11.08 9.98 0.22
N LEU A 348 -12.15 10.70 -0.18
CA LEU A 348 -12.72 11.76 0.65
C LEU A 348 -13.21 11.21 1.99
N GLY A 349 -13.90 10.07 1.99
CA GLY A 349 -14.35 9.40 3.21
C GLY A 349 -13.18 9.03 4.15
N VAL A 350 -12.06 8.58 3.60
CA VAL A 350 -10.82 8.33 4.38
C VAL A 350 -10.33 9.61 5.04
N LYS A 351 -10.22 10.71 4.29
CA LYS A 351 -9.83 12.02 4.85
C LYS A 351 -10.81 12.53 5.93
N MET A 352 -12.10 12.26 5.77
CA MET A 352 -13.11 12.57 6.79
C MET A 352 -12.90 11.72 8.06
N VAL A 353 -12.58 10.44 7.93
CA VAL A 353 -12.30 9.54 9.06
C VAL A 353 -11.04 9.96 9.82
N VAL A 354 -9.98 10.36 9.13
CA VAL A 354 -8.74 10.83 9.79
C VAL A 354 -8.79 12.31 10.20
N GLU A 355 -9.92 12.98 9.98
CA GLU A 355 -10.13 14.40 10.31
C GLU A 355 -9.22 15.38 9.56
N ASP A 356 -8.73 14.96 8.38
CA ASP A 356 -7.93 15.78 7.48
C ASP A 356 -8.82 16.52 6.46
N VAL A 357 -9.88 17.13 6.98
CA VAL A 357 -10.86 17.91 6.23
C VAL A 357 -11.36 19.08 7.06
N PRO A 358 -11.94 20.13 6.43
CA PRO A 358 -12.54 21.23 7.15
C PRO A 358 -13.64 20.79 8.13
N LYS A 359 -13.79 21.50 9.24
CA LYS A 359 -14.74 21.20 10.34
C LYS A 359 -16.19 20.99 9.85
N VAL A 360 -16.57 21.65 8.77
CA VAL A 360 -17.94 21.58 8.21
C VAL A 360 -18.31 20.18 7.73
N ILE A 361 -17.32 19.40 7.26
CA ILE A 361 -17.53 18.05 6.72
C ILE A 361 -16.87 16.94 7.58
N GLN A 362 -16.11 17.31 8.61
CA GLN A 362 -15.35 16.40 9.46
C GLN A 362 -16.21 15.34 10.17
N ASP A 363 -17.39 15.75 10.67
CA ASP A 363 -18.31 14.87 11.42
C ASP A 363 -19.44 14.28 10.54
N LYS A 364 -19.29 14.34 9.22
CA LYS A 364 -20.32 13.82 8.32
C LYS A 364 -20.04 12.39 7.90
N ARG A 365 -21.10 11.69 7.51
CA ARG A 365 -21.05 10.35 6.91
C ARG A 365 -21.20 10.46 5.42
N LEU A 366 -20.45 9.66 4.69
CA LEU A 366 -20.54 9.54 3.24
C LEU A 366 -21.43 8.34 2.90
N VAL A 367 -22.61 8.58 2.38
CA VAL A 367 -23.63 7.55 2.13
C VAL A 367 -24.02 7.56 0.67
N SER A 368 -23.81 6.43 -0.03
CA SER A 368 -24.18 6.25 -1.44
C SER A 368 -25.58 5.69 -1.55
N PHE A 369 -26.47 6.39 -2.24
CA PHE A 369 -27.81 5.92 -2.55
C PHE A 369 -27.78 4.99 -3.76
N GLU A 370 -28.21 3.74 -3.58
CA GLU A 370 -28.28 2.72 -4.61
C GLU A 370 -29.55 2.89 -5.47
N PHE A 371 -29.47 3.81 -6.41
CA PHE A 371 -30.59 4.17 -7.27
C PHE A 371 -31.22 2.96 -7.98
N ASN A 372 -30.41 2.15 -8.63
CA ASN A 372 -30.86 0.97 -9.37
C ASN A 372 -31.61 -0.03 -8.48
N ARG A 373 -31.14 -0.20 -7.23
CA ARG A 373 -31.80 -1.05 -6.24
C ARG A 373 -33.14 -0.49 -5.79
N ALA A 374 -33.20 0.81 -5.53
CA ALA A 374 -34.44 1.47 -5.14
C ALA A 374 -35.47 1.40 -6.27
N PHE A 375 -35.04 1.66 -7.51
CA PHE A 375 -35.89 1.59 -8.71
C PHE A 375 -36.40 0.17 -8.98
N ALA A 376 -35.52 -0.84 -8.92
CA ALA A 376 -35.88 -2.24 -9.17
C ALA A 376 -36.85 -2.82 -8.12
N LEU A 377 -36.81 -2.30 -6.87
CA LEU A 377 -37.71 -2.72 -5.79
C LEU A 377 -39.03 -1.94 -5.75
N SER A 378 -39.16 -0.87 -6.53
CA SER A 378 -40.40 -0.07 -6.65
C SER A 378 -41.36 -0.74 -7.61
N LYS A 379 -42.63 -0.75 -7.29
CA LYS A 379 -43.71 -1.27 -8.17
C LYS A 379 -43.93 -0.39 -9.37
N ASP A 380 -43.85 0.92 -9.15
CA ASP A 380 -44.03 1.95 -10.17
C ASP A 380 -43.16 3.19 -9.88
N ILE A 381 -43.16 4.14 -10.79
CA ILE A 381 -42.40 5.38 -10.71
C ILE A 381 -42.85 6.27 -9.54
N ASN A 382 -44.12 6.21 -9.13
CA ASN A 382 -44.65 7.04 -8.05
C ASN A 382 -44.13 6.50 -6.69
N GLU A 383 -44.07 5.19 -6.54
CA GLU A 383 -43.44 4.58 -5.37
C GLU A 383 -41.94 4.93 -5.30
N PHE A 384 -41.25 4.90 -6.44
CA PHE A 384 -39.85 5.31 -6.50
C PHE A 384 -39.65 6.78 -6.09
N LYS A 385 -40.49 7.72 -6.62
CA LYS A 385 -40.46 9.13 -6.21
C LYS A 385 -40.67 9.29 -4.70
N ALA A 386 -41.64 8.58 -4.15
CA ALA A 386 -41.91 8.61 -2.70
C ALA A 386 -40.70 8.10 -1.89
N ILE A 387 -40.01 7.04 -2.36
CA ILE A 387 -38.77 6.55 -1.75
C ILE A 387 -37.69 7.63 -1.81
N LEU A 388 -37.47 8.26 -2.97
CA LEU A 388 -36.45 9.29 -3.14
C LEU A 388 -36.75 10.52 -2.24
N GLU A 389 -38.00 10.99 -2.21
CA GLU A 389 -38.38 12.10 -1.34
C GLU A 389 -38.18 11.79 0.13
N ASN A 390 -38.56 10.59 0.59
CA ASN A 390 -38.29 10.12 1.96
C ASN A 390 -36.79 10.05 2.27
N VAL A 391 -35.96 9.57 1.32
CA VAL A 391 -34.51 9.53 1.48
C VAL A 391 -33.93 10.94 1.66
N LEU A 392 -34.32 11.90 0.79
CA LEU A 392 -33.86 13.29 0.90
C LEU A 392 -34.30 13.93 2.22
N GLU A 393 -35.53 13.65 2.67
CA GLU A 393 -36.05 14.13 3.97
C GLU A 393 -35.30 13.50 5.16
N GLU A 394 -35.00 12.20 5.10
CA GLU A 394 -34.20 11.51 6.13
C GLU A 394 -32.77 12.06 6.22
N VAL A 395 -32.14 12.32 5.06
CA VAL A 395 -30.81 12.95 4.98
C VAL A 395 -30.81 14.34 5.61
N HIS A 396 -31.84 15.14 5.31
CA HIS A 396 -32.03 16.45 5.93
C HIS A 396 -32.20 16.36 7.46
N LYS A 397 -33.09 15.47 7.94
CA LYS A 397 -33.35 15.26 9.37
C LYS A 397 -32.11 14.74 10.11
N ALA A 398 -31.28 13.93 9.44
CA ALA A 398 -30.03 13.44 10.00
C ALA A 398 -28.98 14.56 10.14
N GLY A 399 -28.88 15.45 9.17
CA GLY A 399 -28.03 16.65 9.19
C GLY A 399 -26.53 16.41 9.06
N ASN A 400 -26.06 15.15 9.21
CA ASN A 400 -24.64 14.79 9.19
C ASN A 400 -24.29 13.84 8.02
N ILE A 401 -25.03 13.87 6.94
CA ILE A 401 -24.84 13.00 5.77
C ILE A 401 -24.42 13.85 4.57
N VAL A 402 -23.40 13.38 3.85
CA VAL A 402 -23.08 13.76 2.47
C VAL A 402 -23.62 12.64 1.58
N LEU A 403 -24.63 12.95 0.77
CA LEU A 403 -25.29 11.98 -0.09
C LEU A 403 -24.52 11.79 -1.38
N VAL A 404 -24.22 10.54 -1.73
CA VAL A 404 -23.56 10.20 -3.00
C VAL A 404 -24.57 9.60 -3.96
N LEU A 405 -24.57 10.09 -5.20
CA LEU A 405 -25.41 9.62 -6.31
C LEU A 405 -24.48 9.13 -7.42
N GLU A 406 -24.23 7.82 -7.46
CA GLU A 406 -23.40 7.23 -8.52
C GLU A 406 -24.21 7.10 -9.82
N ASP A 407 -23.54 7.21 -10.98
CA ASP A 407 -24.13 7.15 -12.32
C ASP A 407 -25.34 8.08 -12.49
N PHE A 408 -25.16 9.34 -12.11
CA PHE A 408 -26.20 10.36 -12.06
C PHE A 408 -26.90 10.59 -13.42
N ASP A 409 -26.19 10.41 -14.53
CA ASP A 409 -26.75 10.47 -15.88
C ASP A 409 -27.86 9.43 -16.13
N GLN A 410 -27.77 8.25 -15.52
CA GLN A 410 -28.83 7.24 -15.59
C GLN A 410 -30.07 7.70 -14.81
N ILE A 411 -29.88 8.37 -13.67
CA ILE A 411 -30.95 8.93 -12.85
C ILE A 411 -31.72 10.00 -13.63
N VAL A 412 -30.98 10.87 -14.32
CA VAL A 412 -31.55 11.97 -15.13
C VAL A 412 -32.27 11.44 -16.39
N ASN A 413 -31.87 10.29 -16.91
CA ASN A 413 -32.38 9.74 -18.18
C ASN A 413 -33.48 8.66 -18.03
N ILE A 414 -34.12 8.56 -16.86
CA ILE A 414 -35.23 7.62 -16.65
C ILE A 414 -36.43 8.10 -17.43
N ARG A 415 -36.85 7.31 -18.46
CA ARG A 415 -38.04 7.52 -19.29
C ARG A 415 -38.45 8.99 -19.36
N ASN A 416 -38.31 9.62 -20.50
CA ASN A 416 -38.39 11.06 -20.76
C ASN A 416 -39.51 11.84 -20.01
N ASP A 417 -40.61 11.21 -19.64
CA ASP A 417 -41.76 11.86 -18.99
C ASP A 417 -41.57 12.13 -17.49
N TYR A 418 -40.68 11.39 -16.81
CA TYR A 418 -40.48 11.48 -15.35
C TYR A 418 -39.14 12.06 -14.93
N SER A 419 -38.22 12.22 -15.87
CA SER A 419 -36.86 12.72 -15.57
C SER A 419 -36.90 14.11 -14.92
N GLN A 420 -37.75 15.01 -15.43
CA GLN A 420 -37.89 16.37 -14.88
C GLN A 420 -38.42 16.38 -13.43
N GLU A 421 -39.33 15.48 -13.09
CA GLU A 421 -39.84 15.40 -11.72
C GLU A 421 -38.78 14.89 -10.72
N ILE A 422 -37.97 13.92 -11.14
CA ILE A 422 -36.85 13.42 -10.31
C ILE A 422 -35.80 14.51 -10.15
N ILE A 423 -35.46 15.22 -11.23
CA ILE A 423 -34.53 16.35 -11.19
C ILE A 423 -35.04 17.42 -10.22
N ASN A 424 -36.31 17.78 -10.30
CA ASN A 424 -36.91 18.77 -9.42
C ASN A 424 -36.88 18.34 -7.95
N LEU A 425 -37.06 17.05 -7.66
CA LEU A 425 -36.92 16.52 -6.29
C LEU A 425 -35.48 16.67 -5.78
N ILE A 426 -34.46 16.40 -6.61
CA ILE A 426 -33.06 16.56 -6.25
C ILE A 426 -32.70 18.03 -6.03
N ILE A 427 -33.15 18.93 -6.93
CA ILE A 427 -32.98 20.39 -6.79
C ILE A 427 -33.63 20.87 -5.49
N LYS A 428 -34.90 20.46 -5.23
CA LYS A 428 -35.59 20.76 -3.96
C LYS A 428 -34.78 20.28 -2.74
N GLY A 429 -34.14 19.08 -2.82
CA GLY A 429 -33.28 18.57 -1.79
C GLY A 429 -32.08 19.48 -1.52
N ILE A 430 -31.43 19.97 -2.55
CA ILE A 430 -30.28 20.86 -2.43
C ILE A 430 -30.70 22.22 -1.90
N ASP A 431 -31.72 22.86 -2.52
CA ASP A 431 -32.09 24.23 -2.20
C ASP A 431 -32.89 24.37 -0.90
N ASN A 432 -33.92 23.54 -0.70
CA ASN A 432 -34.81 23.65 0.46
C ASN A 432 -34.30 22.91 1.67
N TYR A 433 -33.73 21.72 1.48
CA TYR A 433 -33.23 20.88 2.59
C TYR A 433 -31.77 21.13 2.90
N LYS A 434 -31.09 21.98 2.13
CA LYS A 434 -29.66 22.33 2.32
C LYS A 434 -28.78 21.09 2.36
N LEU A 435 -28.99 20.15 1.45
CA LEU A 435 -28.23 18.91 1.36
C LEU A 435 -26.87 19.14 0.72
N ARG A 436 -25.90 18.32 1.11
CA ARG A 436 -24.65 18.16 0.40
C ARG A 436 -24.71 16.89 -0.44
N ILE A 437 -24.56 17.05 -1.75
CA ILE A 437 -24.66 15.95 -2.71
C ILE A 437 -23.37 15.86 -3.52
N ILE A 438 -22.84 14.67 -3.64
CA ILE A 438 -21.77 14.34 -4.58
C ILE A 438 -22.38 13.40 -5.62
N ALA A 439 -22.41 13.82 -6.87
CA ALA A 439 -22.86 12.98 -7.97
C ALA A 439 -21.67 12.52 -8.81
N SER A 440 -21.77 11.37 -9.47
CA SER A 440 -20.77 10.93 -10.45
C SER A 440 -21.44 10.58 -11.78
N THR A 441 -20.74 10.86 -12.88
CA THR A 441 -21.20 10.58 -14.22
C THR A 441 -20.04 10.26 -15.17
N ASN A 442 -20.34 9.75 -16.34
CA ASN A 442 -19.38 9.62 -17.43
C ASN A 442 -19.42 10.86 -18.35
N PRO A 443 -18.38 11.15 -19.16
CA PRO A 443 -18.32 12.32 -20.02
C PRO A 443 -19.44 12.40 -21.06
N GLU A 444 -19.90 11.26 -21.58
CA GLU A 444 -21.01 11.22 -22.54
C GLU A 444 -22.33 11.56 -21.87
N GLY A 445 -22.59 10.95 -20.70
CA GLY A 445 -23.78 11.24 -19.88
C GLY A 445 -23.84 12.69 -19.44
N TYR A 446 -22.70 13.28 -19.08
CA TYR A 446 -22.61 14.71 -18.78
C TYR A 446 -23.05 15.57 -19.96
N LYS A 447 -22.40 15.39 -21.13
CA LYS A 447 -22.69 16.20 -22.34
C LYS A 447 -24.11 16.02 -22.86
N LYS A 448 -24.65 14.80 -22.78
CA LYS A 448 -25.94 14.47 -23.34
C LYS A 448 -27.13 14.82 -22.42
N ASN A 449 -26.98 14.55 -21.11
CA ASN A 449 -28.11 14.56 -20.19
C ASN A 449 -28.06 15.68 -19.15
N ILE A 450 -26.86 16.20 -18.78
CA ILE A 450 -26.70 17.14 -17.66
C ILE A 450 -26.38 18.57 -18.18
N GLU A 451 -25.35 18.70 -19.02
CA GLU A 451 -24.89 19.99 -19.53
C GLU A 451 -25.97 20.81 -20.25
N PRO A 452 -26.87 20.21 -21.08
CA PRO A 452 -27.95 20.95 -21.76
C PRO A 452 -29.02 21.47 -20.80
N GLN A 453 -29.07 20.91 -19.57
CA GLN A 453 -30.06 21.34 -18.57
C GLN A 453 -29.45 22.43 -17.67
N LEU A 454 -29.77 23.68 -17.96
CA LEU A 454 -29.23 24.85 -17.28
C LEU A 454 -29.44 24.79 -15.76
N SER A 455 -30.57 24.25 -15.29
CA SER A 455 -30.88 24.08 -13.86
C SER A 455 -29.91 23.13 -13.13
N LEU A 456 -29.39 22.13 -13.82
CA LEU A 456 -28.39 21.19 -13.26
C LEU A 456 -26.98 21.73 -13.45
N SER A 457 -26.63 22.19 -14.64
CA SER A 457 -25.27 22.63 -14.97
C SER A 457 -24.80 23.82 -14.13
N THR A 458 -25.71 24.71 -13.71
CA THR A 458 -25.40 25.84 -12.83
C THR A 458 -25.38 25.46 -11.35
N LEU A 459 -26.03 24.37 -10.96
CA LEU A 459 -26.13 23.93 -9.58
C LEU A 459 -24.90 23.15 -9.15
N PHE A 460 -24.32 22.34 -10.06
CA PHE A 460 -23.21 21.47 -9.75
C PHE A 460 -21.84 22.10 -10.05
N GLY A 461 -20.99 22.19 -9.02
CA GLY A 461 -19.55 22.38 -9.23
C GLY A 461 -18.91 21.10 -9.79
N THR A 462 -18.05 21.20 -10.81
CA THR A 462 -17.52 20.03 -11.52
C THR A 462 -16.08 19.71 -11.12
N VAL A 463 -15.80 18.41 -10.94
CA VAL A 463 -14.45 17.84 -10.78
C VAL A 463 -14.25 16.78 -11.87
N GLU A 464 -13.26 16.99 -12.72
CA GLU A 464 -12.91 16.01 -13.75
C GLU A 464 -11.86 15.03 -13.20
N VAL A 465 -12.13 13.75 -13.42
CA VAL A 465 -11.24 12.64 -13.07
C VAL A 465 -10.78 12.00 -14.37
N ALA A 466 -9.59 12.41 -14.83
CA ALA A 466 -9.00 11.93 -16.07
C ALA A 466 -8.41 10.51 -15.92
N GLU A 467 -8.14 9.84 -17.06
CA GLU A 467 -7.36 8.59 -17.06
C GLU A 467 -5.97 8.86 -16.46
N PRO A 468 -5.49 8.03 -15.50
CA PRO A 468 -4.18 8.23 -14.89
C PRO A 468 -3.06 7.95 -15.89
N ALA A 469 -1.91 8.62 -15.70
CA ALA A 469 -0.68 8.27 -16.42
C ALA A 469 -0.19 6.86 -16.02
N ASP A 470 0.63 6.26 -16.85
CA ASP A 470 1.09 4.87 -16.66
C ASP A 470 1.82 4.66 -15.33
N GLU A 471 2.60 5.65 -14.87
CA GLU A 471 3.30 5.61 -13.59
C GLU A 471 2.31 5.56 -12.40
N VAL A 472 1.24 6.34 -12.48
CA VAL A 472 0.19 6.36 -11.45
C VAL A 472 -0.64 5.07 -11.52
N ALA A 473 -0.94 4.57 -12.72
CA ALA A 473 -1.61 3.29 -12.91
C ALA A 473 -0.79 2.13 -12.33
N LEU A 474 0.53 2.15 -12.52
CA LEU A 474 1.44 1.17 -11.93
C LEU A 474 1.38 1.19 -10.40
N GLN A 475 1.39 2.37 -9.77
CA GLN A 475 1.23 2.49 -8.33
C GLN A 475 -0.12 1.94 -7.84
N ILE A 476 -1.19 2.18 -8.59
CA ILE A 476 -2.52 1.63 -8.28
C ILE A 476 -2.51 0.09 -8.39
N LEU A 477 -1.87 -0.47 -9.42
CA LEU A 477 -1.73 -1.92 -9.54
C LEU A 477 -0.95 -2.51 -8.35
N MET A 478 0.15 -1.87 -7.95
CA MET A 478 0.93 -2.30 -6.78
C MET A 478 0.07 -2.38 -5.51
N ASP A 479 -0.88 -1.44 -5.32
CA ASP A 479 -1.79 -1.44 -4.18
C ASP A 479 -2.80 -2.60 -4.21
N VAL A 480 -3.19 -3.06 -5.40
CA VAL A 480 -4.13 -4.17 -5.58
C VAL A 480 -3.44 -5.54 -5.43
N VAL A 481 -2.16 -5.64 -5.73
CA VAL A 481 -1.38 -6.90 -5.71
C VAL A 481 -1.55 -7.71 -4.43
N PRO A 482 -1.40 -7.17 -3.20
CA PRO A 482 -1.54 -7.98 -1.98
C PRO A 482 -2.92 -8.63 -1.83
N ALA A 483 -3.97 -7.97 -2.34
CA ALA A 483 -5.32 -8.53 -2.32
C ALA A 483 -5.46 -9.70 -3.31
N PHE A 484 -4.88 -9.59 -4.50
CA PHE A 484 -4.87 -10.65 -5.51
C PHE A 484 -4.02 -11.83 -5.07
N GLU A 485 -2.83 -11.60 -4.52
CA GLU A 485 -1.98 -12.65 -3.98
C GLU A 485 -2.67 -13.45 -2.88
N LYS A 486 -3.37 -12.77 -1.98
CA LYS A 486 -4.17 -13.42 -0.94
C LYS A 486 -5.36 -14.18 -1.51
N LYS A 487 -6.03 -13.64 -2.54
CA LYS A 487 -7.22 -14.24 -3.17
C LYS A 487 -6.86 -15.49 -3.97
N TYR A 488 -5.77 -15.46 -4.71
CA TYR A 488 -5.40 -16.50 -5.66
C TYR A 488 -4.29 -17.44 -5.14
N GLY A 489 -3.62 -17.10 -4.01
CA GLY A 489 -2.57 -17.92 -3.40
C GLY A 489 -1.30 -18.03 -4.24
N LEU A 490 -0.93 -16.97 -4.97
CA LEU A 490 0.24 -16.88 -5.85
C LEU A 490 1.00 -15.58 -5.61
N HIS A 491 2.18 -15.45 -6.18
CA HIS A 491 2.97 -14.22 -6.15
C HIS A 491 2.99 -13.56 -7.52
N ILE A 492 2.98 -12.23 -7.56
CA ILE A 492 2.98 -11.43 -8.78
C ILE A 492 4.32 -10.72 -8.92
N GLU A 493 4.99 -10.97 -10.04
CA GLU A 493 6.24 -10.30 -10.39
C GLU A 493 5.97 -8.85 -10.80
N PHE A 494 6.96 -7.99 -10.56
CA PHE A 494 6.81 -6.57 -10.91
C PHE A 494 6.62 -6.35 -12.42
N ASP A 495 7.36 -7.10 -13.24
CA ASP A 495 7.31 -6.98 -14.71
C ASP A 495 5.93 -7.37 -15.27
N ALA A 496 5.21 -8.28 -14.61
CA ALA A 496 3.82 -8.59 -14.96
C ALA A 496 2.88 -7.39 -14.83
N LEU A 497 3.15 -6.47 -13.89
CA LEU A 497 2.35 -5.23 -13.73
C LEU A 497 2.60 -4.28 -14.91
N ILE A 498 3.86 -4.03 -15.24
CA ILE A 498 4.23 -3.18 -16.39
C ILE A 498 3.65 -3.77 -17.67
N LYS A 499 3.79 -5.08 -17.85
CA LYS A 499 3.26 -5.78 -19.02
C LYS A 499 1.74 -5.66 -19.13
N SER A 500 1.04 -5.77 -18.00
CA SER A 500 -0.42 -5.62 -17.95
C SER A 500 -0.88 -4.23 -18.40
N ILE A 501 -0.17 -3.16 -18.00
CA ILE A 501 -0.45 -1.80 -18.47
C ILE A 501 -0.22 -1.69 -19.97
N ASN A 502 0.98 -2.09 -20.45
CA ASN A 502 1.35 -1.95 -21.84
C ASN A 502 0.41 -2.72 -22.78
N LEU A 503 0.10 -3.97 -22.44
CA LEU A 503 -0.79 -4.79 -23.27
C LEU A 503 -2.25 -4.35 -23.18
N SER A 504 -2.69 -3.82 -22.04
CA SER A 504 -4.03 -3.25 -21.94
C SER A 504 -4.21 -2.02 -22.86
N HIS A 505 -3.17 -1.19 -23.02
CA HIS A 505 -3.19 -0.09 -24.01
C HIS A 505 -3.26 -0.58 -25.45
N GLN A 506 -2.55 -1.67 -25.77
CA GLN A 506 -2.47 -2.17 -27.15
C GLN A 506 -3.72 -2.94 -27.59
N PHE A 507 -4.43 -3.58 -26.67
CA PHE A 507 -5.47 -4.55 -27.01
C PHE A 507 -6.83 -4.32 -26.38
N GLN A 508 -6.96 -3.36 -25.44
CA GLN A 508 -8.23 -3.01 -24.78
C GLN A 508 -8.53 -1.52 -24.97
N PHE A 509 -9.30 -1.20 -26.02
CA PHE A 509 -9.61 0.18 -26.39
C PHE A 509 -10.94 0.69 -25.83
N ASP A 510 -11.78 -0.21 -25.34
CA ASP A 510 -13.13 0.05 -24.83
C ASP A 510 -13.15 0.49 -23.36
N ARG A 511 -12.01 0.41 -22.67
CA ARG A 511 -11.84 0.76 -21.26
C ARG A 511 -10.63 1.66 -21.03
N VAL A 512 -10.62 2.30 -19.87
CA VAL A 512 -9.52 3.20 -19.45
C VAL A 512 -8.71 2.60 -18.29
N LEU A 513 -7.49 3.11 -18.10
CA LEU A 513 -6.72 2.82 -16.90
C LEU A 513 -7.42 3.42 -15.65
N PRO A 514 -7.29 2.79 -14.48
CA PRO A 514 -6.53 1.55 -14.22
C PRO A 514 -7.33 0.27 -14.46
N ASP A 515 -8.64 0.34 -14.72
CA ASP A 515 -9.58 -0.79 -14.76
C ASP A 515 -9.15 -1.87 -15.77
N LYS A 516 -8.79 -1.48 -17.00
CA LYS A 516 -8.34 -2.43 -18.03
C LYS A 516 -7.09 -3.23 -17.63
N ALA A 517 -6.13 -2.61 -16.94
CA ALA A 517 -4.93 -3.28 -16.49
C ALA A 517 -5.19 -4.17 -15.25
N ILE A 518 -6.05 -3.73 -14.35
CA ILE A 518 -6.49 -4.51 -13.17
C ILE A 518 -7.24 -5.78 -13.64
N GLU A 519 -8.17 -5.65 -14.58
CA GLU A 519 -8.91 -6.79 -15.13
C GLU A 519 -7.98 -7.81 -15.82
N LEU A 520 -7.04 -7.32 -16.63
CA LEU A 520 -6.06 -8.18 -17.30
C LEU A 520 -5.19 -8.93 -16.28
N LEU A 521 -4.72 -8.23 -15.26
CA LEU A 521 -3.92 -8.84 -14.19
C LEU A 521 -4.74 -9.88 -13.39
N GLU A 522 -5.99 -9.57 -13.06
CA GLU A 522 -6.88 -10.48 -12.33
C GLU A 522 -7.16 -11.76 -13.13
N GLU A 523 -7.44 -11.63 -14.41
CA GLU A 523 -7.64 -12.76 -15.31
C GLU A 523 -6.38 -13.63 -15.42
N THR A 524 -5.21 -12.97 -15.49
CA THR A 524 -3.91 -13.66 -15.50
C THR A 524 -3.69 -14.44 -14.20
N CYS A 525 -3.99 -13.84 -13.05
CA CYS A 525 -3.93 -14.52 -11.76
C CYS A 525 -4.87 -15.73 -11.69
N SER A 526 -6.10 -15.57 -12.15
CA SER A 526 -7.10 -16.65 -12.17
C SER A 526 -6.65 -17.83 -13.05
N LYS A 527 -6.14 -17.54 -14.24
CA LYS A 527 -5.63 -18.57 -15.17
C LYS A 527 -4.39 -19.28 -14.61
N SER A 528 -3.45 -18.51 -14.03
CA SER A 528 -2.24 -19.04 -13.39
C SER A 528 -2.57 -19.96 -12.20
N GLN A 529 -3.58 -19.60 -11.41
CA GLN A 529 -4.06 -20.45 -10.31
C GLN A 529 -4.61 -21.78 -10.83
N ILE A 530 -5.41 -21.76 -11.90
CA ILE A 530 -5.94 -22.98 -12.52
C ILE A 530 -4.81 -23.87 -13.06
N GLN A 531 -3.74 -23.27 -13.58
CA GLN A 531 -2.55 -23.99 -14.06
C GLN A 531 -1.66 -24.51 -12.91
N GLY A 532 -1.94 -24.16 -11.65
CA GLY A 532 -1.15 -24.56 -10.48
C GLY A 532 0.20 -23.85 -10.38
N LEU A 533 0.34 -22.66 -10.97
CA LEU A 533 1.55 -21.86 -10.91
C LEU A 533 1.63 -21.13 -9.56
N SER A 534 2.86 -20.91 -9.08
CA SER A 534 3.12 -20.13 -7.85
C SER A 534 3.41 -18.67 -8.13
N PHE A 535 3.75 -18.33 -9.39
CA PHE A 535 4.12 -16.98 -9.83
C PHE A 535 3.35 -16.57 -11.08
N VAL A 536 3.09 -15.27 -11.18
CA VAL A 536 2.60 -14.59 -12.37
C VAL A 536 3.71 -13.70 -12.90
N SER A 537 4.28 -14.08 -14.03
CA SER A 537 5.30 -13.32 -14.76
C SER A 537 4.71 -12.63 -15.98
N GLU A 538 5.51 -11.85 -16.71
CA GLU A 538 5.12 -11.25 -17.98
C GLU A 538 4.66 -12.29 -19.01
N HIS A 539 5.24 -13.50 -19.00
CA HIS A 539 4.86 -14.57 -19.91
C HIS A 539 3.40 -15.00 -19.74
N GLN A 540 2.88 -15.12 -18.51
CA GLN A 540 1.49 -15.44 -18.24
C GLN A 540 0.55 -14.34 -18.74
N VAL A 541 0.96 -13.07 -18.65
CA VAL A 541 0.19 -11.95 -19.21
C VAL A 541 0.13 -12.05 -20.74
N ASP A 542 1.27 -12.32 -21.39
CA ASP A 542 1.32 -12.57 -22.85
C ASP A 542 0.42 -13.72 -23.28
N GLU A 543 0.39 -14.83 -22.53
CA GLU A 543 -0.48 -15.98 -22.83
C GLU A 543 -1.97 -15.63 -22.74
N VAL A 544 -2.37 -14.82 -21.75
CA VAL A 544 -3.77 -14.40 -21.59
C VAL A 544 -4.20 -13.52 -22.75
N VAL A 545 -3.39 -12.50 -23.09
CA VAL A 545 -3.69 -11.59 -24.20
C VAL A 545 -3.68 -12.33 -25.53
N SER A 546 -2.69 -13.21 -25.75
CA SER A 546 -2.60 -14.02 -26.96
C SER A 546 -3.85 -14.89 -27.16
N ALA A 547 -4.39 -15.47 -26.08
CA ALA A 547 -5.62 -16.25 -26.13
C ALA A 547 -6.85 -15.39 -26.46
N LYS A 548 -6.92 -14.15 -25.97
CA LYS A 548 -8.01 -13.21 -26.25
C LYS A 548 -8.00 -12.69 -27.70
N VAL A 549 -6.81 -12.31 -28.18
CA VAL A 549 -6.66 -11.66 -29.48
C VAL A 549 -6.49 -12.67 -30.62
N GLY A 550 -6.15 -13.92 -30.30
CA GLY A 550 -5.88 -14.96 -31.28
C GLY A 550 -4.55 -14.79 -32.02
N VAL A 551 -3.68 -13.89 -31.53
CA VAL A 551 -2.33 -13.60 -32.09
C VAL A 551 -1.31 -13.79 -30.99
N ASN A 552 -0.17 -14.42 -31.28
CA ASN A 552 0.92 -14.54 -30.32
C ASN A 552 1.54 -13.16 -30.04
N VAL A 553 1.41 -12.68 -28.80
CA VAL A 553 1.87 -11.35 -28.35
C VAL A 553 3.22 -11.43 -27.62
N GLY A 554 3.63 -12.64 -27.20
CA GLY A 554 4.88 -12.87 -26.47
C GLY A 554 6.14 -12.50 -27.25
N ALA A 555 7.26 -12.37 -26.54
CA ALA A 555 8.56 -12.08 -27.11
C ALA A 555 8.88 -13.06 -28.27
N LEU A 556 9.44 -12.51 -29.35
CA LEU A 556 9.85 -13.27 -30.52
C LEU A 556 10.71 -14.47 -30.13
N THR A 557 10.20 -15.67 -30.32
CA THR A 557 11.05 -16.86 -30.18
C THR A 557 12.20 -16.79 -31.18
N LYS A 558 13.36 -17.40 -30.87
CA LYS A 558 14.52 -17.43 -31.81
C LYS A 558 14.09 -17.92 -33.21
N SER A 559 13.07 -18.77 -33.28
CA SER A 559 12.51 -19.26 -34.54
C SER A 559 11.67 -18.23 -35.27
N GLU A 560 10.93 -17.37 -34.56
CA GLU A 560 10.13 -16.28 -35.15
C GLU A 560 11.00 -15.12 -35.58
N SER A 561 12.03 -14.76 -34.80
CA SER A 561 13.05 -13.78 -35.19
C SER A 561 13.74 -14.21 -36.48
N THR A 562 14.10 -15.48 -36.60
CA THR A 562 14.69 -16.01 -37.83
C THR A 562 13.73 -15.98 -39.01
N LYS A 563 12.43 -16.22 -38.79
CA LYS A 563 11.39 -16.10 -39.82
C LYS A 563 11.18 -14.66 -40.27
N LEU A 564 11.21 -13.68 -39.35
CA LEU A 564 11.10 -12.27 -39.70
C LEU A 564 12.31 -11.72 -40.43
N ILE A 565 13.52 -12.21 -40.14
CA ILE A 565 14.73 -11.90 -40.90
C ILE A 565 14.61 -12.42 -42.35
N LYS A 566 14.07 -13.63 -42.50
CA LYS A 566 13.89 -14.29 -43.82
C LYS A 566 12.53 -13.99 -44.47
N LEU A 567 11.78 -13.03 -43.94
CA LEU A 567 10.42 -12.73 -44.42
C LEU A 567 10.40 -12.28 -45.88
N GLU A 568 11.35 -11.45 -46.30
CA GLU A 568 11.50 -11.02 -47.71
C GLU A 568 11.69 -12.20 -48.64
N ASP A 569 12.61 -13.12 -48.30
CA ASP A 569 12.87 -14.33 -49.08
C ASP A 569 11.65 -15.26 -49.17
N GLN A 570 10.85 -15.30 -48.12
CA GLN A 570 9.62 -16.13 -48.07
C GLN A 570 8.51 -15.52 -48.94
N ILE A 571 8.36 -14.20 -48.94
CA ILE A 571 7.37 -13.49 -49.75
C ILE A 571 7.77 -13.59 -51.24
N HIS A 572 9.04 -13.40 -51.57
CA HIS A 572 9.55 -13.52 -52.94
C HIS A 572 9.38 -14.92 -53.55
N LYS A 573 9.26 -15.97 -52.75
CA LYS A 573 8.91 -17.31 -53.25
C LYS A 573 7.51 -17.39 -53.87
N ARG A 574 6.61 -16.45 -53.55
CA ARG A 574 5.21 -16.42 -53.98
C ARG A 574 4.83 -15.18 -54.79
N LEU A 575 5.63 -14.12 -54.68
CA LEU A 575 5.42 -12.83 -55.36
C LEU A 575 6.64 -12.51 -56.21
N ILE A 576 6.42 -12.28 -57.51
CA ILE A 576 7.42 -11.93 -58.48
C ILE A 576 7.24 -10.43 -58.83
N ASP A 577 8.30 -9.68 -58.99
CA ASP A 577 8.35 -8.28 -59.46
C ASP A 577 7.67 -7.20 -58.55
N GLN A 578 7.71 -7.33 -57.22
CA GLN A 578 7.22 -6.27 -56.30
C GLN A 578 8.22 -5.98 -55.17
N ASP A 579 9.51 -5.82 -55.49
CA ASP A 579 10.59 -5.71 -54.50
C ASP A 579 10.40 -4.55 -53.49
N GLU A 580 9.94 -3.39 -53.95
CA GLU A 580 9.71 -2.23 -53.08
C GLU A 580 8.55 -2.46 -52.11
N ALA A 581 7.47 -3.06 -52.59
CA ALA A 581 6.31 -3.37 -51.74
C ALA A 581 6.64 -4.45 -50.71
N VAL A 582 7.38 -5.48 -51.11
CA VAL A 582 7.83 -6.57 -50.22
C VAL A 582 8.74 -6.03 -49.11
N LYS A 583 9.72 -5.16 -49.47
CA LYS A 583 10.59 -4.49 -48.48
C LYS A 583 9.79 -3.59 -47.53
N ALA A 584 8.85 -2.79 -48.06
CA ALA A 584 8.04 -1.92 -47.25
C ALA A 584 7.20 -2.70 -46.22
N VAL A 585 6.53 -3.77 -46.66
CA VAL A 585 5.71 -4.65 -45.78
C VAL A 585 6.61 -5.37 -44.77
N SER A 586 7.73 -5.94 -45.18
CA SER A 586 8.66 -6.65 -44.30
C SER A 586 9.25 -5.72 -43.24
N ASN A 587 9.62 -4.48 -43.63
CA ASN A 587 10.09 -3.47 -42.67
C ASN A 587 8.99 -2.99 -41.73
N ALA A 588 7.75 -2.87 -42.21
CA ALA A 588 6.60 -2.53 -41.34
C ALA A 588 6.33 -3.66 -40.32
N MET A 589 6.37 -4.92 -40.76
CA MET A 589 6.19 -6.07 -39.86
C MET A 589 7.35 -6.21 -38.86
N ARG A 590 8.60 -5.95 -39.27
CA ARG A 590 9.74 -5.95 -38.33
C ARG A 590 9.57 -4.83 -37.27
N ARG A 591 9.17 -3.62 -37.69
CA ARG A 591 8.92 -2.49 -36.76
C ARG A 591 7.75 -2.72 -35.84
N ALA A 592 6.70 -3.39 -36.30
CA ALA A 592 5.52 -3.70 -35.47
C ALA A 592 5.81 -4.81 -34.43
N ARG A 593 6.91 -5.55 -34.60
CA ARG A 593 7.28 -6.68 -33.72
C ARG A 593 8.61 -6.47 -32.98
N ALA A 594 9.33 -5.35 -33.21
CA ALA A 594 10.49 -4.93 -32.45
C ALA A 594 10.06 -4.08 -31.24
#